data_ca1d39fba7333a6d30f25e1fcd57b167
#
_entry.id   ca1d39fba7333a6d30f25e1fcd57b167
#
_cell.length_a   1.000
_cell.length_b   1.000
_cell.length_c   1.000
_cell.angle_alpha   90.00
_cell.angle_beta   90.00
_cell.angle_gamma   90.00
#
_symmetry.space_group_name_H-M   'P 1'
#
loop_
_entity.id
_entity.type
_entity.pdbx_description
1 polymer ?
#
loop_
_entity_poly.entity_id
_entity_poly.type
_entity_poly.pdbx_seq_one_letter_code
_entity_poly.pdbx_strand_id
1 'polypeptide(L)'
;MERRHFISIAGGLGLGLLLPGAIYRYLMHGTNVGHANLKAYLNDEPQAALRAITPTEDFYLFSSHGEPAVDGKNWSFRVDGLVKNPLQFSYDEIRALPAYETTLTLLCISNPVGGRYVGNALWKGTPLKPLIERADPLPGAKYAVFYAAEGYTTGHPIERFADPENFLAYDMNGAPLTHQHGFPLRALMPGRYGMKMPKWLHRIEFVDKEYLGFWEWQGWSNVGDRHTQAAIDDPSNLAKISGDAFVITGYAIGDKSGVSKVEISTDGGNHWQEVEIFSNPMPSQVWALWKYVWRNPPKGKQTIKVRATDGRGKVQTSLERGEWPDGATGYHSVDVTVT
;
A
#
# COMPACT_ATOMS: atom_id res chain seq x y z
N MET A 1 -24.87 -10.15 11.37
CA MET A 1 -23.81 -9.53 12.20
C MET A 1 -22.57 -10.41 12.11
N GLU A 2 -21.73 -10.18 11.12
CA GLU A 2 -20.47 -10.93 10.97
C GLU A 2 -19.35 -10.20 11.70
N ARG A 3 -18.68 -10.91 12.60
CA ARG A 3 -17.60 -10.40 13.44
C ARG A 3 -16.35 -10.20 12.58
N ARG A 4 -15.94 -8.95 12.40
CA ARG A 4 -14.64 -8.57 11.85
C ARG A 4 -13.57 -8.99 12.84
N HIS A 5 -12.65 -9.87 12.44
CA HIS A 5 -11.54 -10.29 13.29
C HIS A 5 -10.43 -9.24 13.26
N PHE A 6 -10.31 -8.53 14.37
CA PHE A 6 -9.16 -7.74 14.73
C PHE A 6 -8.01 -8.68 15.11
N ILE A 7 -6.89 -8.61 14.41
CA ILE A 7 -5.63 -9.17 14.91
C ILE A 7 -4.88 -8.03 15.59
N SER A 8 -5.13 -7.87 16.89
CA SER A 8 -4.29 -7.11 17.80
C SER A 8 -3.17 -8.04 18.27
N ILE A 9 -1.94 -7.78 17.86
CA ILE A 9 -0.78 -8.45 18.43
C ILE A 9 -0.42 -7.72 19.72
N ALA A 10 -1.00 -8.16 20.85
CA ALA A 10 -0.58 -7.71 22.16
C ALA A 10 0.85 -8.21 22.43
N GLY A 11 1.74 -7.29 22.76
CA GLY A 11 3.11 -7.59 23.17
C GLY A 11 3.16 -8.48 24.41
N GLY A 12 3.56 -9.71 24.26
CA GLY A 12 3.90 -10.66 25.32
C GLY A 12 5.25 -11.29 25.01
N LEU A 13 6.13 -11.23 25.96
CA LEU A 13 7.49 -11.75 25.95
C LEU A 13 7.65 -13.15 25.37
N GLY A 14 8.51 -13.25 24.37
CA GLY A 14 9.37 -14.37 24.08
C GLY A 14 8.78 -15.77 24.04
N LEU A 15 8.33 -16.18 22.85
CA LEU A 15 8.52 -17.53 22.30
C LEU A 15 8.16 -17.44 20.82
N GLY A 16 9.18 -17.30 19.99
CA GLY A 16 9.02 -17.36 18.54
C GLY A 16 8.55 -18.73 18.10
N LEU A 17 7.25 -18.96 18.10
CA LEU A 17 6.63 -20.00 17.32
C LEU A 17 6.66 -19.57 15.87
N LEU A 18 7.65 -20.06 15.12
CA LEU A 18 7.60 -20.12 13.67
C LEU A 18 6.35 -20.92 13.30
N LEU A 19 5.24 -20.24 13.07
CA LEU A 19 4.08 -20.86 12.44
C LEU A 19 4.52 -21.29 11.03
N PRO A 20 4.37 -22.57 10.67
CA PRO A 20 4.69 -23.02 9.32
C PRO A 20 3.94 -22.14 8.31
N GLY A 21 4.59 -21.73 7.24
CA GLY A 21 4.05 -20.82 6.22
C GLY A 21 2.68 -21.22 5.66
N ALA A 22 2.29 -22.51 5.81
CA ALA A 22 0.98 -23.03 5.45
C ALA A 22 -0.15 -22.52 6.38
N ILE A 23 0.11 -22.37 7.70
CA ILE A 23 -0.89 -21.87 8.65
C ILE A 23 -1.05 -20.37 8.50
N TYR A 24 0.06 -19.63 8.25
CA TYR A 24 0.02 -18.22 7.92
C TYR A 24 -0.80 -17.98 6.64
N ARG A 25 -0.58 -18.74 5.58
CA ARG A 25 -1.39 -18.70 4.35
C ARG A 25 -2.87 -18.98 4.60
N TYR A 26 -3.20 -19.97 5.43
CA TYR A 26 -4.60 -20.32 5.74
C TYR A 26 -5.34 -19.22 6.50
N LEU A 27 -4.70 -18.57 7.47
CA LEU A 27 -5.30 -17.47 8.24
C LEU A 27 -5.48 -16.20 7.39
N MET A 28 -4.65 -16.00 6.36
CA MET A 28 -4.70 -14.81 5.49
C MET A 28 -5.63 -14.97 4.27
N HIS A 29 -6.08 -16.21 3.97
CA HIS A 29 -6.96 -16.49 2.82
C HIS A 29 -8.46 -16.60 3.14
N GLY A 30 -8.85 -16.39 4.37
CA GLY A 30 -10.19 -16.69 4.86
C GLY A 30 -11.11 -15.51 5.12
N THR A 31 -11.39 -14.59 4.18
CA THR A 31 -12.66 -13.84 4.17
C THR A 31 -12.90 -13.24 2.78
N ASN A 32 -14.06 -13.53 2.20
CA ASN A 32 -14.56 -12.87 1.00
C ASN A 32 -14.77 -11.38 1.29
N VAL A 33 -13.87 -10.53 0.81
CA VAL A 33 -14.16 -9.12 0.59
C VAL A 33 -14.87 -9.04 -0.76
N GLY A 34 -16.04 -8.40 -0.77
CA GLY A 34 -16.97 -8.40 -1.88
C GLY A 34 -16.31 -8.19 -3.24
N HIS A 35 -16.52 -9.14 -4.12
CA HIS A 35 -16.20 -9.01 -5.52
C HIS A 35 -16.94 -7.78 -6.05
N ALA A 36 -16.22 -6.73 -6.40
CA ALA A 36 -16.80 -5.67 -7.21
C ALA A 36 -17.41 -6.35 -8.45
N ASN A 37 -18.67 -6.04 -8.71
CA ASN A 37 -19.45 -6.72 -9.74
C ASN A 37 -18.75 -6.56 -11.10
N LEU A 38 -18.12 -7.63 -11.57
CA LEU A 38 -17.29 -7.69 -12.78
C LEU A 38 -18.00 -7.13 -14.03
N LYS A 39 -19.33 -7.28 -14.12
CA LYS A 39 -20.13 -6.76 -15.23
C LYS A 39 -20.03 -5.25 -15.39
N ALA A 40 -19.81 -4.51 -14.31
CA ALA A 40 -19.67 -3.06 -14.38
C ALA A 40 -18.26 -2.63 -14.84
N TYR A 41 -17.22 -3.45 -14.62
CA TYR A 41 -15.88 -3.20 -15.17
C TYR A 41 -15.79 -3.47 -16.68
N LEU A 42 -16.76 -4.23 -17.23
CA LEU A 42 -16.75 -4.62 -18.65
C LEU A 42 -17.51 -3.63 -19.55
N ASN A 43 -18.26 -2.70 -19.00
CA ASN A 43 -19.20 -1.87 -19.76
C ASN A 43 -18.75 -0.42 -20.00
N ASP A 44 -17.45 -0.09 -19.85
CA ASP A 44 -16.88 1.28 -20.07
C ASP A 44 -17.70 2.43 -19.40
N GLU A 45 -18.45 2.14 -18.34
CA GLU A 45 -19.25 3.13 -17.65
C GLU A 45 -18.41 4.02 -16.72
N PRO A 46 -18.80 5.31 -16.51
CA PRO A 46 -18.10 6.23 -15.58
C PRO A 46 -17.93 5.69 -14.16
N GLN A 47 -18.70 4.68 -13.76
CA GLN A 47 -18.56 3.96 -12.50
C GLN A 47 -17.25 3.15 -12.39
N ALA A 48 -16.59 2.80 -13.49
CA ALA A 48 -15.28 2.12 -13.43
C ALA A 48 -14.21 3.02 -12.82
N ALA A 49 -14.22 4.32 -13.08
CA ALA A 49 -13.31 5.29 -12.48
C ALA A 49 -13.51 5.43 -10.97
N LEU A 50 -14.76 5.37 -10.49
CA LEU A 50 -15.09 5.40 -9.06
C LEU A 50 -14.67 4.11 -8.33
N ARG A 51 -14.59 2.99 -9.06
CA ARG A 51 -14.13 1.71 -8.51
C ARG A 51 -12.61 1.55 -8.48
N ALA A 52 -11.88 2.42 -9.13
CA ALA A 52 -10.45 2.53 -8.94
C ALA A 52 -10.09 2.98 -7.51
N ILE A 53 -11.06 3.53 -6.76
CA ILE A 53 -10.93 3.95 -5.36
C ILE A 53 -11.51 2.86 -4.45
N THR A 54 -10.74 2.44 -3.47
CA THR A 54 -11.18 1.54 -2.41
C THR A 54 -12.06 2.32 -1.43
N PRO A 55 -13.32 1.92 -1.18
CA PRO A 55 -14.14 2.53 -0.15
C PRO A 55 -13.41 2.57 1.21
N THR A 56 -13.63 3.61 1.98
CA THR A 56 -12.90 3.81 3.26
C THR A 56 -13.10 2.64 4.22
N GLU A 57 -14.30 2.08 4.27
CA GLU A 57 -14.66 0.91 5.09
C GLU A 57 -14.00 -0.40 4.64
N ASP A 58 -13.62 -0.50 3.35
CA ASP A 58 -12.99 -1.68 2.75
C ASP A 58 -11.47 -1.54 2.66
N PHE A 59 -10.94 -0.33 2.94
CA PHE A 59 -9.50 -0.10 2.92
C PHE A 59 -8.82 -0.88 4.05
N TYR A 60 -7.72 -1.57 3.73
CA TYR A 60 -7.06 -2.43 4.70
C TYR A 60 -6.60 -1.67 5.97
N LEU A 61 -6.72 -2.35 7.10
CA LEU A 61 -6.30 -1.85 8.40
C LEU A 61 -5.11 -2.66 8.91
N PHE A 62 -4.09 -1.96 9.35
CA PHE A 62 -2.95 -2.54 10.05
C PHE A 62 -2.47 -1.59 11.15
N SER A 63 -2.23 -2.11 12.35
CA SER A 63 -1.63 -1.39 13.46
C SER A 63 -0.81 -2.35 14.31
N SER A 64 0.39 -1.95 14.69
CA SER A 64 1.29 -2.74 15.54
C SER A 64 1.03 -2.57 17.04
N HIS A 65 0.43 -1.44 17.45
CA HIS A 65 0.23 -1.06 18.85
C HIS A 65 -1.24 -0.79 19.21
N GLY A 66 -2.16 -1.19 18.31
CA GLY A 66 -3.58 -0.89 18.48
C GLY A 66 -3.95 0.51 17.98
N GLU A 67 -5.10 1.01 18.41
CA GLU A 67 -5.63 2.31 18.01
C GLU A 67 -5.62 3.25 19.23
N PRO A 68 -4.89 4.38 19.18
CA PRO A 68 -4.85 5.33 20.29
C PRO A 68 -6.14 6.15 20.33
N ALA A 69 -6.58 6.57 21.51
CA ALA A 69 -7.63 7.56 21.65
C ALA A 69 -7.06 8.97 21.41
N VAL A 70 -7.24 9.52 20.22
CA VAL A 70 -6.74 10.86 19.88
C VAL A 70 -7.91 11.84 19.80
N ASP A 71 -7.88 12.89 20.63
CA ASP A 71 -8.79 14.03 20.56
C ASP A 71 -8.18 15.12 19.67
N GLY A 72 -8.76 15.37 18.50
CA GLY A 72 -8.28 16.39 17.58
C GLY A 72 -8.25 17.82 18.12
N LYS A 73 -9.05 18.15 19.15
CA LYS A 73 -9.06 19.48 19.76
C LYS A 73 -7.84 19.74 20.62
N ASN A 74 -7.32 18.70 21.27
CA ASN A 74 -6.15 18.79 22.15
C ASN A 74 -4.87 18.27 21.49
N TRP A 75 -4.96 17.83 20.23
CA TRP A 75 -3.82 17.31 19.47
C TRP A 75 -2.97 18.45 18.89
N SER A 76 -1.67 18.21 18.81
CA SER A 76 -0.74 19.07 18.06
C SER A 76 0.29 18.25 17.33
N PHE A 77 0.75 18.79 16.19
CA PHE A 77 1.84 18.23 15.39
C PHE A 77 3.08 19.10 15.58
N ARG A 78 4.25 18.48 15.76
CA ARG A 78 5.53 19.18 15.95
C ARG A 78 6.58 18.72 14.96
N VAL A 79 7.45 19.67 14.56
CA VAL A 79 8.70 19.40 13.86
C VAL A 79 9.82 20.02 14.70
N ASP A 80 10.72 19.21 15.23
CA ASP A 80 11.78 19.64 16.14
C ASP A 80 13.08 18.82 16.01
N GLY A 81 13.93 18.81 17.06
CA GLY A 81 15.24 18.18 17.04
C GLY A 81 16.30 19.08 16.40
N LEU A 82 17.10 18.55 15.49
CA LEU A 82 18.16 19.29 14.80
C LEU A 82 17.61 20.19 13.69
N VAL A 83 16.84 21.21 14.07
CA VAL A 83 16.27 22.25 13.21
C VAL A 83 16.58 23.64 13.76
N LYS A 84 16.64 24.65 12.90
CA LYS A 84 16.80 26.06 13.37
C LYS A 84 15.48 26.61 13.91
N ASN A 85 14.36 26.24 13.28
CA ASN A 85 13.04 26.79 13.57
C ASN A 85 12.09 25.64 13.96
N PRO A 86 11.99 25.26 15.22
CA PRO A 86 10.99 24.29 15.65
C PRO A 86 9.58 24.79 15.31
N LEU A 87 8.74 23.88 14.79
CA LEU A 87 7.38 24.18 14.38
C LEU A 87 6.38 23.41 15.25
N GLN A 88 5.24 24.04 15.52
CA GLN A 88 4.11 23.39 16.13
C GLN A 88 2.81 23.89 15.49
N PHE A 89 1.86 22.98 15.30
CA PHE A 89 0.58 23.24 14.67
C PHE A 89 -0.53 22.51 15.43
N SER A 90 -1.64 23.17 15.63
CA SER A 90 -2.93 22.53 15.93
C SER A 90 -3.50 21.85 14.68
N TYR A 91 -4.56 21.06 14.85
CA TYR A 91 -5.25 20.42 13.72
C TYR A 91 -5.79 21.45 12.70
N ASP A 92 -6.39 22.53 13.22
CA ASP A 92 -6.94 23.59 12.35
C ASP A 92 -5.84 24.33 11.58
N GLU A 93 -4.70 24.60 12.23
CA GLU A 93 -3.55 25.24 11.55
C GLU A 93 -2.96 24.37 10.47
N ILE A 94 -2.84 23.04 10.66
CA ILE A 94 -2.41 22.10 9.61
C ILE A 94 -3.38 22.15 8.42
N ARG A 95 -4.69 22.14 8.68
CA ARG A 95 -5.72 22.20 7.63
C ARG A 95 -5.77 23.53 6.88
N ALA A 96 -5.30 24.61 7.50
CA ALA A 96 -5.21 25.93 6.87
C ALA A 96 -3.96 26.10 5.96
N LEU A 97 -3.00 25.18 6.01
CA LEU A 97 -1.84 25.20 5.12
C LEU A 97 -2.25 24.91 3.65
N PRO A 98 -1.40 25.26 2.67
CA PRO A 98 -1.67 24.92 1.28
C PRO A 98 -1.99 23.44 1.11
N ALA A 99 -3.15 23.17 0.50
CA ALA A 99 -3.64 21.81 0.33
C ALA A 99 -3.02 21.14 -0.91
N TYR A 100 -2.77 19.83 -0.79
CA TYR A 100 -2.40 18.92 -1.87
C TYR A 100 -3.38 17.76 -1.87
N GLU A 101 -3.90 17.42 -3.03
CA GLU A 101 -4.83 16.30 -3.18
C GLU A 101 -4.36 15.38 -4.30
N THR A 102 -4.30 14.09 -4.03
CA THR A 102 -3.87 13.08 -4.99
C THR A 102 -4.43 11.72 -4.67
N THR A 103 -4.57 10.89 -5.70
CA THR A 103 -4.84 9.45 -5.52
C THR A 103 -3.52 8.72 -5.29
N LEU A 104 -3.47 7.86 -4.30
CA LEU A 104 -2.29 7.07 -3.95
C LEU A 104 -2.69 5.67 -3.47
N THR A 105 -2.02 4.66 -4.01
CA THR A 105 -2.14 3.29 -3.55
C THR A 105 -1.14 3.00 -2.43
N LEU A 106 -1.65 2.51 -1.30
CA LEU A 106 -0.84 2.00 -0.19
C LEU A 106 -0.74 0.48 -0.28
N LEU A 107 0.46 -0.03 -0.01
CA LEU A 107 0.78 -1.46 0.05
C LEU A 107 1.52 -1.74 1.36
N CYS A 108 1.07 -2.72 2.12
CA CYS A 108 1.78 -3.18 3.32
C CYS A 108 3.01 -3.99 2.91
N ILE A 109 4.13 -3.87 3.65
CA ILE A 109 5.33 -4.68 3.40
C ILE A 109 5.08 -6.17 3.64
N SER A 110 4.18 -6.50 4.56
CA SER A 110 3.76 -7.89 4.85
C SER A 110 2.67 -8.41 3.91
N ASN A 111 2.41 -7.72 2.78
CA ASN A 111 1.48 -8.23 1.79
C ASN A 111 2.17 -9.29 0.91
N PRO A 112 1.73 -10.56 0.91
CA PRO A 112 2.20 -11.52 -0.07
C PRO A 112 1.83 -11.07 -1.49
N VAL A 113 2.54 -11.52 -2.51
CA VAL A 113 2.14 -11.25 -3.90
C VAL A 113 0.74 -11.82 -4.13
N GLY A 114 -0.19 -10.99 -4.61
CA GLY A 114 -1.62 -11.36 -4.72
C GLY A 114 -2.40 -11.26 -3.39
N GLY A 115 -1.81 -10.71 -2.33
CA GLY A 115 -2.47 -10.48 -1.05
C GLY A 115 -3.42 -9.28 -1.06
N ARG A 116 -4.05 -9.01 0.10
CA ARG A 116 -5.14 -8.04 0.24
C ARG A 116 -4.78 -6.80 1.06
N TYR A 117 -3.53 -6.69 1.54
CA TYR A 117 -3.07 -5.49 2.24
C TYR A 117 -2.62 -4.43 1.25
N VAL A 118 -3.53 -4.08 0.37
CA VAL A 118 -3.39 -3.04 -0.65
C VAL A 118 -4.70 -2.27 -0.75
N GLY A 119 -4.64 -0.97 -1.02
CA GLY A 119 -5.82 -0.14 -1.23
C GLY A 119 -5.43 1.16 -1.90
N ASN A 120 -6.33 1.70 -2.69
CA ASN A 120 -6.17 2.96 -3.40
C ASN A 120 -7.21 3.97 -2.92
N ALA A 121 -6.79 5.18 -2.56
CA ALA A 121 -7.70 6.20 -2.08
C ALA A 121 -7.32 7.59 -2.58
N LEU A 122 -8.30 8.49 -2.59
CA LEU A 122 -8.09 9.91 -2.75
C LEU A 122 -7.67 10.48 -1.40
N TRP A 123 -6.50 11.10 -1.35
CA TRP A 123 -5.94 11.67 -0.14
C TRP A 123 -5.80 13.18 -0.28
N LYS A 124 -6.16 13.91 0.78
CA LYS A 124 -5.93 15.34 0.85
C LYS A 124 -5.14 15.68 2.12
N GLY A 125 -4.19 16.59 1.96
CA GLY A 125 -3.29 16.96 3.05
C GLY A 125 -2.47 18.19 2.71
N THR A 126 -1.32 18.36 3.37
CA THR A 126 -0.38 19.44 3.11
C THR A 126 0.98 18.85 2.68
N PRO A 127 1.66 19.43 1.67
CA PRO A 127 2.99 19.00 1.26
C PRO A 127 3.98 19.04 2.43
N LEU A 128 4.80 18.00 2.55
CA LEU A 128 5.77 17.90 3.64
C LEU A 128 7.01 18.76 3.38
N LYS A 129 7.48 18.85 2.13
CA LYS A 129 8.70 19.59 1.76
C LYS A 129 8.70 21.04 2.25
N PRO A 130 7.67 21.89 2.03
CA PRO A 130 7.66 23.28 2.51
C PRO A 130 7.71 23.37 4.05
N LEU A 131 7.13 22.41 4.78
CA LEU A 131 7.21 22.37 6.24
C LEU A 131 8.65 22.11 6.69
N ILE A 132 9.33 21.17 6.05
CA ILE A 132 10.73 20.86 6.37
C ILE A 132 11.66 22.02 6.00
N GLU A 133 11.46 22.66 4.87
CA GLU A 133 12.22 23.87 4.47
C GLU A 133 12.03 25.00 5.48
N ARG A 134 10.80 25.19 6.00
CA ARG A 134 10.51 26.19 7.05
C ARG A 134 11.18 25.84 8.38
N ALA A 135 11.24 24.55 8.74
CA ALA A 135 11.94 24.09 9.95
C ALA A 135 13.46 24.30 9.85
N ASP A 136 14.03 24.35 8.64
CA ASP A 136 15.44 24.55 8.32
C ASP A 136 16.35 23.57 9.07
N PRO A 137 16.37 22.28 8.68
CA PRO A 137 17.22 21.28 9.32
C PRO A 137 18.67 21.68 9.36
N LEU A 138 19.35 21.47 10.49
CA LEU A 138 20.76 21.78 10.66
C LEU A 138 21.63 20.86 9.79
N PRO A 139 22.83 21.29 9.35
CA PRO A 139 23.72 20.49 8.51
C PRO A 139 24.11 19.13 9.10
N GLY A 140 24.00 18.95 10.42
CA GLY A 140 24.26 17.69 11.11
C GLY A 140 23.06 16.72 11.12
N ALA A 141 21.87 17.14 10.68
CA ALA A 141 20.71 16.26 10.62
C ALA A 141 20.88 15.22 9.49
N LYS A 142 20.70 13.94 9.82
CA LYS A 142 20.83 12.83 8.87
C LYS A 142 19.54 12.07 8.66
N TYR A 143 18.69 12.02 9.69
CA TYR A 143 17.42 11.32 9.68
C TYR A 143 16.31 12.19 10.27
N ALA A 144 15.08 11.91 9.86
CA ALA A 144 13.89 12.37 10.53
C ALA A 144 13.12 11.17 11.09
N VAL A 145 12.83 11.20 12.37
CA VAL A 145 12.07 10.19 13.09
C VAL A 145 10.61 10.63 13.18
N PHE A 146 9.72 9.76 12.75
CA PHE A 146 8.27 9.95 12.81
C PHE A 146 7.72 9.25 14.03
N TYR A 147 6.96 9.97 14.85
CA TYR A 147 6.33 9.46 16.07
C TYR A 147 4.82 9.48 15.94
N ALA A 148 4.21 8.35 16.15
CA ALA A 148 2.76 8.17 16.16
C ALA A 148 2.23 8.03 17.60
N ALA A 149 0.97 8.44 17.81
CA ALA A 149 0.39 8.55 19.15
C ALA A 149 0.26 7.20 19.89
N GLU A 150 0.20 6.07 19.14
CA GLU A 150 0.17 4.73 19.74
C GLU A 150 1.57 4.20 20.11
N GLY A 151 2.63 4.99 19.90
CA GLY A 151 4.01 4.61 20.18
C GLY A 151 4.78 4.03 18.99
N TYR A 152 4.16 3.91 17.81
CA TYR A 152 4.87 3.50 16.61
C TYR A 152 5.87 4.56 16.17
N THR A 153 7.06 4.12 15.73
CA THR A 153 8.07 5.00 15.16
C THR A 153 8.68 4.40 13.90
N THR A 154 9.11 5.27 12.99
CA THR A 154 9.95 4.91 11.83
C THR A 154 10.86 6.07 11.46
N GLY A 155 12.02 5.77 10.86
CA GLY A 155 12.98 6.78 10.43
C GLY A 155 13.08 6.90 8.91
N HIS A 156 13.39 8.11 8.44
CA HIS A 156 13.67 8.41 7.05
C HIS A 156 14.98 9.17 6.91
N PRO A 157 15.86 8.80 5.98
CA PRO A 157 17.01 9.64 5.62
C PRO A 157 16.55 11.02 5.16
N ILE A 158 17.30 12.06 5.50
CA ILE A 158 16.90 13.45 5.24
C ILE A 158 16.71 13.73 3.74
N GLU A 159 17.44 13.06 2.88
CA GLU A 159 17.37 13.24 1.42
C GLU A 159 16.00 12.90 0.85
N ARG A 160 15.20 12.09 1.56
CA ARG A 160 13.84 11.74 1.13
C ARG A 160 12.87 12.90 1.16
N PHE A 161 13.16 13.92 1.97
CA PHE A 161 12.30 15.11 2.10
C PHE A 161 12.45 16.11 0.95
N ALA A 162 13.42 15.92 0.08
CA ALA A 162 13.51 16.65 -1.19
C ALA A 162 12.38 16.29 -2.17
N ASP A 163 11.74 15.12 -1.98
CA ASP A 163 10.65 14.64 -2.81
C ASP A 163 9.36 15.45 -2.58
N PRO A 164 8.86 16.19 -3.59
CA PRO A 164 7.68 17.05 -3.43
C PRO A 164 6.36 16.27 -3.31
N GLU A 165 6.36 14.97 -3.61
CA GLU A 165 5.17 14.12 -3.51
C GLU A 165 4.90 13.63 -2.08
N ASN A 166 5.85 13.81 -1.14
CA ASN A 166 5.62 13.50 0.25
C ASN A 166 4.68 14.51 0.89
N PHE A 167 3.68 14.03 1.64
CA PHE A 167 2.71 14.91 2.27
C PHE A 167 2.12 14.32 3.56
N LEU A 168 1.48 15.16 4.32
CA LEU A 168 0.76 14.82 5.54
C LEU A 168 -0.73 14.88 5.25
N ALA A 169 -1.40 13.73 5.24
CA ALA A 169 -2.82 13.62 4.92
C ALA A 169 -3.69 13.80 6.18
N TYR A 170 -4.79 14.52 6.02
CA TYR A 170 -5.82 14.72 7.03
C TYR A 170 -7.23 14.34 6.53
N ASP A 171 -7.42 14.16 5.21
CA ASP A 171 -8.66 13.66 4.62
C ASP A 171 -8.39 12.42 3.74
N MET A 172 -9.38 11.54 3.62
CA MET A 172 -9.40 10.35 2.79
C MET A 172 -10.75 10.21 2.12
N ASN A 173 -10.79 10.00 0.81
CA ASN A 173 -12.01 9.84 0.01
C ASN A 173 -13.04 10.98 0.22
N GLY A 174 -12.57 12.21 0.29
CA GLY A 174 -13.41 13.41 0.41
C GLY A 174 -13.96 13.71 1.81
N ALA A 175 -13.53 12.96 2.85
CA ALA A 175 -13.92 13.16 4.24
C ALA A 175 -12.69 13.20 5.17
N PRO A 176 -12.77 13.79 6.37
CA PRO A 176 -11.72 13.68 7.37
C PRO A 176 -11.32 12.22 7.61
N LEU A 177 -10.03 11.99 7.86
CA LEU A 177 -9.55 10.66 8.22
C LEU A 177 -10.43 10.05 9.32
N THR A 178 -10.82 8.80 9.15
CA THR A 178 -11.39 8.07 10.28
C THR A 178 -10.32 7.80 11.32
N HIS A 179 -10.71 7.52 12.55
CA HIS A 179 -9.79 7.15 13.61
C HIS A 179 -8.88 5.98 13.18
N GLN A 180 -9.44 4.94 12.57
CA GLN A 180 -8.73 3.74 12.10
C GLN A 180 -7.72 4.04 11.00
N HIS A 181 -7.95 5.08 10.20
CA HIS A 181 -7.06 5.49 9.10
C HIS A 181 -6.06 6.57 9.49
N GLY A 182 -6.02 6.97 10.80
CA GLY A 182 -4.96 7.79 11.34
C GLY A 182 -5.34 9.23 11.67
N PHE A 183 -6.65 9.52 11.91
CA PHE A 183 -7.06 10.84 12.41
C PHE A 183 -6.25 11.24 13.67
N PRO A 184 -5.74 12.47 13.76
CA PRO A 184 -5.98 13.65 12.90
C PRO A 184 -5.04 13.75 11.69
N LEU A 185 -3.87 13.07 11.69
CA LEU A 185 -2.84 13.25 10.69
C LEU A 185 -2.08 11.94 10.44
N ARG A 186 -1.78 11.65 9.18
CA ARG A 186 -0.88 10.56 8.80
C ARG A 186 0.15 11.00 7.77
N ALA A 187 1.32 10.37 7.79
CA ALA A 187 2.32 10.57 6.75
C ALA A 187 2.01 9.71 5.53
N LEU A 188 2.26 10.26 4.34
CA LEU A 188 2.23 9.57 3.07
C LEU A 188 3.53 9.84 2.29
N MET A 189 4.25 8.74 1.99
CA MET A 189 5.57 8.73 1.36
C MET A 189 5.49 7.86 0.09
N PRO A 190 5.09 8.42 -1.06
CA PRO A 190 4.89 7.67 -2.30
C PRO A 190 6.10 6.82 -2.69
N GLY A 191 5.82 5.60 -3.19
CA GLY A 191 6.87 4.62 -3.54
C GLY A 191 7.38 3.79 -2.35
N ARG A 192 6.84 3.99 -1.14
CA ARG A 192 7.21 3.23 0.06
C ARG A 192 6.11 2.25 0.46
N TYR A 193 6.48 1.25 1.27
CA TYR A 193 5.50 0.44 1.98
C TYR A 193 4.85 1.21 3.14
N GLY A 194 3.64 0.80 3.52
CA GLY A 194 2.85 1.44 4.57
C GLY A 194 3.55 1.56 5.93
N MET A 195 4.52 0.69 6.24
CA MET A 195 5.32 0.79 7.47
C MET A 195 6.13 2.10 7.55
N LYS A 196 6.44 2.73 6.41
CA LYS A 196 7.13 4.03 6.36
C LYS A 196 6.17 5.21 6.38
N MET A 197 4.86 4.98 6.60
CA MET A 197 3.78 5.95 6.53
C MET A 197 2.89 5.88 7.78
N PRO A 198 3.39 6.33 8.95
CA PRO A 198 2.67 6.19 10.22
C PRO A 198 1.33 6.93 10.20
N LYS A 199 0.35 6.32 10.87
CA LYS A 199 -0.94 6.91 11.25
C LYS A 199 -0.78 7.67 12.56
N TRP A 200 -1.75 8.48 12.91
CA TRP A 200 -1.78 9.24 14.19
C TRP A 200 -0.48 9.99 14.47
N LEU A 201 0.12 10.55 13.41
CA LEU A 201 1.39 11.26 13.47
C LEU A 201 1.25 12.51 14.33
N HIS A 202 2.16 12.71 15.30
CA HIS A 202 2.16 13.91 16.15
C HIS A 202 3.51 14.61 16.22
N ARG A 203 4.61 13.99 15.74
CA ARG A 203 5.95 14.59 15.78
C ARG A 203 6.84 14.05 14.67
N ILE A 204 7.66 14.94 14.12
CA ILE A 204 8.83 14.63 13.30
C ILE A 204 10.04 15.23 13.99
N GLU A 205 11.04 14.42 14.34
CA GLU A 205 12.27 14.84 14.99
C GLU A 205 13.47 14.63 14.10
N PHE A 206 14.27 15.66 13.85
CA PHE A 206 15.52 15.54 13.12
C PHE A 206 16.67 15.14 14.04
N VAL A 207 17.43 14.12 13.63
CA VAL A 207 18.52 13.52 14.43
C VAL A 207 19.79 13.37 13.59
N ASP A 208 20.96 13.24 14.25
CA ASP A 208 22.30 13.19 13.63
C ASP A 208 22.77 11.79 13.23
N LYS A 209 21.94 10.77 13.44
CA LYS A 209 22.27 9.36 13.17
C LYS A 209 21.10 8.62 12.57
N GLU A 210 21.40 7.50 11.93
CA GLU A 210 20.41 6.56 11.47
C GLU A 210 19.49 6.11 12.61
N TYR A 211 18.19 6.02 12.30
CA TYR A 211 17.19 5.57 13.23
C TYR A 211 16.50 4.32 12.70
N LEU A 212 16.42 3.30 13.56
CA LEU A 212 15.61 2.11 13.34
C LEU A 212 14.33 2.22 14.16
N GLY A 213 13.19 2.24 13.49
CA GLY A 213 11.90 2.26 14.14
C GLY A 213 11.45 0.86 14.61
N PHE A 214 10.18 0.74 14.96
CA PHE A 214 9.63 -0.47 15.57
C PHE A 214 9.84 -1.73 14.72
N TRP A 215 9.50 -1.69 13.42
CA TRP A 215 9.64 -2.84 12.54
C TRP A 215 11.09 -3.06 12.09
N GLU A 216 11.81 -1.98 11.84
CA GLU A 216 13.22 -2.02 11.44
C GLU A 216 14.08 -2.69 12.53
N TRP A 217 13.78 -2.43 13.80
CA TRP A 217 14.40 -3.12 14.94
C TRP A 217 14.16 -4.63 14.94
N GLN A 218 13.06 -5.09 14.37
CA GLN A 218 12.72 -6.50 14.21
C GLN A 218 13.27 -7.09 12.91
N GLY A 219 14.14 -6.37 12.21
CA GLY A 219 14.83 -6.83 11.01
C GLY A 219 14.09 -6.59 9.70
N TRP A 220 12.97 -5.82 9.71
CA TRP A 220 12.36 -5.37 8.46
C TRP A 220 13.19 -4.26 7.82
N SER A 221 13.01 -4.06 6.51
CA SER A 221 13.75 -3.10 5.71
C SER A 221 13.67 -1.68 6.27
N ASN A 222 14.84 -1.06 6.55
CA ASN A 222 14.89 0.37 6.88
C ASN A 222 14.68 1.26 5.65
N VAL A 223 14.86 0.72 4.45
CA VAL A 223 14.63 1.42 3.18
C VAL A 223 13.14 1.49 2.87
N GLY A 224 12.43 0.36 2.95
CA GLY A 224 10.99 0.23 2.75
C GLY A 224 10.51 0.62 1.36
N ASP A 225 11.34 0.48 0.33
CA ASP A 225 10.97 0.74 -1.07
C ASP A 225 10.03 -0.34 -1.58
N ARG A 226 8.94 0.08 -2.21
CA ARG A 226 7.93 -0.84 -2.73
C ARG A 226 8.42 -1.57 -3.97
N HIS A 227 8.27 -2.90 -3.99
CA HIS A 227 8.52 -3.70 -5.17
C HIS A 227 7.38 -3.60 -6.18
N THR A 228 7.73 -3.71 -7.47
CA THR A 228 6.74 -3.88 -8.54
C THR A 228 6.08 -5.24 -8.40
N GLN A 229 4.73 -5.25 -8.35
CA GLN A 229 3.91 -6.44 -8.19
C GLN A 229 2.68 -6.36 -9.11
N ALA A 230 2.24 -7.52 -9.62
CA ALA A 230 0.94 -7.70 -10.26
C ALA A 230 0.18 -8.81 -9.56
N ALA A 231 -1.13 -8.69 -9.52
CA ALA A 231 -2.04 -9.65 -8.90
C ALA A 231 -3.23 -9.95 -9.81
N ILE A 232 -3.75 -11.16 -9.72
CA ILE A 232 -5.00 -11.62 -10.34
C ILE A 232 -6.07 -11.54 -9.26
N ASP A 233 -7.15 -10.79 -9.50
CA ASP A 233 -8.29 -10.69 -8.59
C ASP A 233 -9.37 -11.72 -8.93
N ASP A 234 -9.62 -11.90 -10.23
CA ASP A 234 -10.55 -12.89 -10.76
C ASP A 234 -9.91 -13.59 -12.00
N PRO A 235 -9.90 -14.92 -12.05
CA PRO A 235 -10.51 -15.88 -11.12
C PRO A 235 -9.70 -16.06 -9.83
N SER A 236 -10.39 -16.46 -8.76
CA SER A 236 -9.72 -16.91 -7.54
C SER A 236 -9.00 -18.25 -7.78
N ASN A 237 -8.00 -18.53 -6.93
CA ASN A 237 -7.28 -19.80 -6.99
C ASN A 237 -8.22 -20.99 -6.81
N LEU A 238 -8.05 -22.04 -7.63
CA LEU A 238 -8.86 -23.26 -7.72
C LEU A 238 -10.29 -23.03 -8.24
N ALA A 239 -10.58 -21.89 -8.87
CA ALA A 239 -11.87 -21.63 -9.50
C ALA A 239 -12.17 -22.62 -10.63
N LYS A 240 -13.45 -22.91 -10.83
CA LYS A 240 -13.96 -23.58 -12.01
C LYS A 240 -14.49 -22.51 -12.97
N ILE A 241 -14.00 -22.49 -14.18
CA ILE A 241 -14.42 -21.57 -15.24
C ILE A 241 -15.00 -22.36 -16.40
N SER A 242 -15.97 -21.78 -17.10
CA SER A 242 -16.65 -22.41 -18.23
C SER A 242 -17.01 -21.41 -19.30
N GLY A 243 -17.26 -21.88 -20.50
CA GLY A 243 -17.64 -21.07 -21.66
C GLY A 243 -16.49 -20.81 -22.63
N ASP A 244 -16.84 -20.22 -23.78
CA ASP A 244 -15.90 -19.95 -24.88
C ASP A 244 -15.03 -18.71 -24.63
N ALA A 245 -15.33 -17.92 -23.60
CA ALA A 245 -14.52 -16.79 -23.17
C ALA A 245 -14.67 -16.56 -21.67
N PHE A 246 -13.57 -16.18 -21.04
CA PHE A 246 -13.51 -15.78 -19.63
C PHE A 246 -12.71 -14.49 -19.47
N VAL A 247 -13.18 -13.57 -18.66
CA VAL A 247 -12.47 -12.31 -18.40
C VAL A 247 -11.67 -12.46 -17.11
N ILE A 248 -10.36 -12.33 -17.24
CA ILE A 248 -9.42 -12.31 -16.12
C ILE A 248 -9.15 -10.85 -15.78
N THR A 249 -9.19 -10.51 -14.50
CA THR A 249 -8.94 -9.15 -14.03
C THR A 249 -7.95 -9.13 -12.88
N GLY A 250 -7.35 -7.97 -12.67
CA GLY A 250 -6.48 -7.75 -11.54
C GLY A 250 -5.90 -6.34 -11.49
N TYR A 251 -4.90 -6.18 -10.65
CA TYR A 251 -4.16 -4.93 -10.53
C TYR A 251 -2.65 -5.16 -10.67
N ALA A 252 -1.94 -4.08 -10.95
CA ALA A 252 -0.50 -4.01 -10.84
C ALA A 252 -0.09 -2.71 -10.13
N ILE A 253 0.99 -2.76 -9.38
CA ILE A 253 1.55 -1.60 -8.71
C ILE A 253 3.06 -1.59 -8.94
N GLY A 254 3.58 -0.46 -9.41
CA GLY A 254 5.00 -0.27 -9.63
C GLY A 254 5.71 0.24 -8.39
N ASP A 255 7.00 0.41 -8.51
CA ASP A 255 7.77 1.26 -7.62
C ASP A 255 7.36 2.75 -7.82
N LYS A 256 8.19 3.70 -7.42
CA LYS A 256 7.89 5.13 -7.62
C LYS A 256 7.70 5.53 -9.09
N SER A 257 8.20 4.76 -10.05
CA SER A 257 8.05 5.04 -11.47
C SER A 257 6.69 4.61 -12.07
N GLY A 258 5.87 3.89 -11.30
CA GLY A 258 4.58 3.38 -11.75
C GLY A 258 4.69 2.10 -12.57
N VAL A 259 3.63 1.78 -13.33
CA VAL A 259 3.52 0.59 -14.18
C VAL A 259 3.46 1.03 -15.63
N SER A 260 4.33 0.46 -16.47
CA SER A 260 4.34 0.73 -17.93
C SER A 260 3.65 -0.40 -18.72
N LYS A 261 3.67 -1.65 -18.22
CA LYS A 261 3.09 -2.80 -18.89
C LYS A 261 2.68 -3.89 -17.91
N VAL A 262 1.63 -4.63 -18.24
CA VAL A 262 1.23 -5.85 -17.54
C VAL A 262 1.09 -6.97 -18.56
N GLU A 263 1.60 -8.16 -18.24
CA GLU A 263 1.55 -9.34 -19.09
C GLU A 263 0.98 -10.52 -18.32
N ILE A 264 0.16 -11.33 -19.00
CA ILE A 264 -0.44 -12.53 -18.47
C ILE A 264 0.07 -13.77 -19.24
N SER A 265 0.18 -14.88 -18.54
CA SER A 265 0.36 -16.22 -19.12
C SER A 265 -0.79 -17.09 -18.64
N THR A 266 -1.40 -17.84 -19.54
CA THR A 266 -2.46 -18.83 -19.23
C THR A 266 -1.98 -20.28 -19.35
N ASP A 267 -0.67 -20.47 -19.48
CA ASP A 267 0.00 -21.77 -19.71
C ASP A 267 1.19 -21.99 -18.76
N GLY A 268 1.08 -21.45 -17.53
CA GLY A 268 2.08 -21.66 -16.49
C GLY A 268 3.35 -20.82 -16.63
N GLY A 269 3.39 -19.84 -17.54
CA GLY A 269 4.53 -18.96 -17.77
C GLY A 269 5.33 -19.27 -19.03
N ASN A 270 4.84 -20.15 -19.92
CA ASN A 270 5.53 -20.49 -21.16
C ASN A 270 5.38 -19.39 -22.22
N HIS A 271 4.18 -18.83 -22.36
CA HIS A 271 3.92 -17.71 -23.26
C HIS A 271 3.29 -16.54 -22.49
N TRP A 272 3.67 -15.33 -22.87
CA TRP A 272 3.21 -14.09 -22.23
C TRP A 272 2.52 -13.21 -23.25
N GLN A 273 1.39 -12.63 -22.85
CA GLN A 273 0.61 -11.71 -23.67
C GLN A 273 0.36 -10.43 -22.87
N GLU A 274 0.47 -9.29 -23.55
CA GLU A 274 0.14 -8.00 -22.95
C GLU A 274 -1.36 -7.90 -22.70
N VAL A 275 -1.75 -7.31 -21.59
CA VAL A 275 -3.14 -7.11 -21.20
C VAL A 275 -3.56 -5.66 -21.39
N GLU A 276 -4.86 -5.41 -21.44
CA GLU A 276 -5.42 -4.07 -21.46
C GLU A 276 -5.38 -3.45 -20.04
N ILE A 277 -4.67 -2.33 -19.89
CA ILE A 277 -4.76 -1.48 -18.70
C ILE A 277 -5.86 -0.46 -18.97
N PHE A 278 -6.95 -0.51 -18.19
CA PHE A 278 -8.14 0.32 -18.41
C PHE A 278 -8.28 1.50 -17.45
N SER A 279 -7.35 1.66 -16.52
CA SER A 279 -7.32 2.74 -15.54
C SER A 279 -6.39 3.91 -15.96
N ASN A 280 -6.42 4.33 -17.22
CA ASN A 280 -5.51 5.33 -17.79
C ASN A 280 -6.21 6.68 -18.05
N PRO A 281 -5.54 7.88 -17.86
CA PRO A 281 -4.17 8.06 -17.37
C PRO A 281 -4.07 7.96 -15.85
N MET A 282 -3.10 7.21 -15.34
CA MET A 282 -2.90 7.02 -13.91
C MET A 282 -1.66 7.80 -13.42
N PRO A 283 -1.71 8.48 -12.27
CA PRO A 283 -0.51 8.91 -11.58
C PRO A 283 0.39 7.70 -11.30
N SER A 284 1.71 7.87 -11.36
CA SER A 284 2.70 6.78 -11.19
C SER A 284 2.54 5.99 -9.89
N GLN A 285 1.92 6.60 -8.88
CA GLN A 285 1.76 6.03 -7.55
C GLN A 285 0.42 5.29 -7.33
N VAL A 286 -0.39 5.17 -8.37
CA VAL A 286 -1.69 4.49 -8.34
C VAL A 286 -1.57 3.12 -9.00
N TRP A 287 -2.31 2.13 -8.49
CA TRP A 287 -2.37 0.82 -9.14
C TRP A 287 -2.94 0.90 -10.55
N ALA A 288 -2.41 0.07 -11.44
CA ALA A 288 -2.94 -0.12 -12.79
C ALA A 288 -3.94 -1.28 -12.75
N LEU A 289 -5.21 -0.98 -13.00
CA LEU A 289 -6.24 -2.01 -13.16
C LEU A 289 -6.19 -2.56 -14.57
N TRP A 290 -6.22 -3.88 -14.68
CA TRP A 290 -6.06 -4.56 -15.97
C TRP A 290 -7.11 -5.65 -16.18
N LYS A 291 -7.38 -5.98 -17.47
CA LYS A 291 -8.24 -7.07 -17.89
C LYS A 291 -7.63 -7.82 -19.07
N TYR A 292 -7.96 -9.10 -19.17
CA TYR A 292 -7.61 -9.97 -20.29
C TYR A 292 -8.80 -10.86 -20.63
N VAL A 293 -9.18 -10.91 -21.91
CA VAL A 293 -10.24 -11.79 -22.39
C VAL A 293 -9.62 -13.09 -22.90
N TRP A 294 -9.69 -14.14 -22.07
CA TRP A 294 -9.20 -15.47 -22.44
C TRP A 294 -10.24 -16.19 -23.28
N ARG A 295 -9.98 -16.29 -24.58
CA ARG A 295 -10.88 -16.92 -25.55
C ARG A 295 -10.52 -18.39 -25.75
N ASN A 296 -11.56 -19.26 -25.83
CA ASN A 296 -11.43 -20.71 -26.04
C ASN A 296 -10.39 -21.33 -25.09
N PRO A 297 -10.52 -21.15 -23.77
CA PRO A 297 -9.55 -21.70 -22.84
C PRO A 297 -9.51 -23.22 -22.94
N PRO A 298 -8.31 -23.84 -22.98
CA PRO A 298 -8.18 -25.30 -23.05
C PRO A 298 -8.82 -25.97 -21.83
N LYS A 299 -9.61 -27.04 -22.04
CA LYS A 299 -10.23 -27.80 -20.96
C LYS A 299 -9.20 -28.45 -20.05
N GLY A 300 -9.58 -28.60 -18.78
CA GLY A 300 -8.73 -29.21 -17.76
C GLY A 300 -8.06 -28.18 -16.85
N LYS A 301 -7.01 -28.61 -16.15
CA LYS A 301 -6.26 -27.76 -15.24
C LYS A 301 -5.35 -26.79 -16.01
N GLN A 302 -5.40 -25.53 -15.64
CA GLN A 302 -4.59 -24.48 -16.21
C GLN A 302 -3.98 -23.64 -15.07
N THR A 303 -2.77 -23.13 -15.28
CA THR A 303 -2.10 -22.22 -14.35
C THR A 303 -1.97 -20.85 -15.02
N ILE A 304 -2.56 -19.84 -14.41
CA ILE A 304 -2.50 -18.46 -14.88
C ILE A 304 -1.46 -17.72 -14.04
N LYS A 305 -0.57 -16.96 -14.70
CA LYS A 305 0.42 -16.10 -14.04
C LYS A 305 0.34 -14.69 -14.58
N VAL A 306 0.69 -13.70 -13.74
CA VAL A 306 0.77 -12.30 -14.14
C VAL A 306 2.09 -11.69 -13.70
N ARG A 307 2.62 -10.75 -14.51
CA ARG A 307 3.77 -9.92 -14.17
C ARG A 307 3.59 -8.50 -14.67
N ALA A 308 4.23 -7.56 -14.01
CA ALA A 308 4.26 -6.15 -14.40
C ALA A 308 5.67 -5.71 -14.82
N THR A 309 5.73 -4.65 -15.61
CA THR A 309 6.94 -3.89 -15.90
C THR A 309 6.76 -2.48 -15.33
N ASP A 310 7.76 -1.98 -14.61
CA ASP A 310 7.71 -0.64 -14.03
C ASP A 310 7.91 0.47 -15.09
N GLY A 311 7.74 1.72 -14.69
CA GLY A 311 7.88 2.88 -15.60
C GLY A 311 9.31 3.09 -16.13
N ARG A 312 10.31 2.40 -15.58
CA ARG A 312 11.70 2.39 -16.07
C ARG A 312 12.02 1.22 -16.99
N GLY A 313 11.02 0.37 -17.27
CA GLY A 313 11.18 -0.80 -18.13
C GLY A 313 11.73 -2.03 -17.41
N LYS A 314 11.84 -2.03 -16.08
CA LYS A 314 12.29 -3.19 -15.31
C LYS A 314 11.11 -4.14 -15.08
N VAL A 315 11.25 -5.37 -15.56
CA VAL A 315 10.25 -6.42 -15.36
C VAL A 315 10.28 -6.88 -13.90
N GLN A 316 9.09 -7.13 -13.33
CA GLN A 316 8.91 -7.78 -12.03
C GLN A 316 9.76 -9.07 -11.98
N THR A 317 10.45 -9.29 -10.86
CA THR A 317 11.28 -10.50 -10.72
C THR A 317 10.42 -11.76 -10.58
N SER A 318 10.85 -12.84 -11.22
CA SER A 318 10.24 -14.16 -11.04
C SER A 318 10.71 -14.87 -9.77
N LEU A 319 11.76 -14.36 -9.11
CA LEU A 319 12.29 -14.94 -7.88
C LEU A 319 11.28 -14.78 -6.75
N GLU A 320 10.73 -15.88 -6.29
CA GLU A 320 9.79 -15.90 -5.18
C GLU A 320 10.54 -15.73 -3.86
N ARG A 321 10.11 -14.75 -3.08
CA ARG A 321 10.54 -14.51 -1.70
C ARG A 321 9.32 -14.16 -0.86
N GLY A 322 9.34 -14.55 0.40
CA GLY A 322 8.37 -14.10 1.39
C GLY A 322 8.49 -12.61 1.69
N GLU A 323 7.61 -12.13 2.53
CA GLU A 323 7.46 -10.70 2.83
C GLU A 323 8.66 -10.15 3.63
N TRP A 324 9.24 -10.97 4.49
CA TRP A 324 10.39 -10.57 5.31
C TRP A 324 11.71 -10.76 4.55
N PRO A 325 12.67 -9.81 4.62
CA PRO A 325 12.60 -8.51 5.32
C PRO A 325 12.10 -7.35 4.44
N ASP A 326 12.12 -7.48 3.10
CA ASP A 326 12.03 -6.34 2.16
C ASP A 326 10.71 -6.29 1.38
N GLY A 327 9.75 -7.13 1.74
CA GLY A 327 8.50 -7.31 0.99
C GLY A 327 8.56 -8.47 0.01
N ALA A 328 7.40 -9.08 -0.25
CA ALA A 328 7.27 -10.26 -1.11
C ALA A 328 7.64 -9.95 -2.57
N THR A 329 8.24 -10.94 -3.24
CA THR A 329 8.55 -10.91 -4.67
C THR A 329 8.14 -12.21 -5.34
N GLY A 330 8.16 -12.26 -6.68
CA GLY A 330 7.71 -13.37 -7.51
C GLY A 330 6.45 -12.99 -8.30
N TYR A 331 5.97 -13.89 -9.14
CA TYR A 331 4.75 -13.69 -9.92
C TYR A 331 3.53 -14.23 -9.16
N HIS A 332 2.42 -13.50 -9.19
CA HIS A 332 1.15 -14.07 -8.71
C HIS A 332 0.69 -15.15 -9.67
N SER A 333 0.26 -16.27 -9.10
CA SER A 333 -0.18 -17.46 -9.83
C SER A 333 -1.48 -17.99 -9.24
N VAL A 334 -2.43 -18.35 -10.10
CA VAL A 334 -3.68 -19.02 -9.72
C VAL A 334 -3.89 -20.25 -10.61
N ASP A 335 -4.31 -21.34 -10.01
CA ASP A 335 -4.73 -22.55 -10.72
C ASP A 335 -6.24 -22.52 -10.91
N VAL A 336 -6.70 -22.92 -12.10
CA VAL A 336 -8.12 -22.99 -12.43
C VAL A 336 -8.44 -24.31 -13.12
N THR A 337 -9.71 -24.70 -13.12
CA THR A 337 -10.20 -25.84 -13.92
C THR A 337 -11.19 -25.35 -14.94
N VAL A 338 -10.87 -25.50 -16.23
CA VAL A 338 -11.76 -25.19 -17.37
C VAL A 338 -12.65 -26.39 -17.65
N THR A 339 -13.98 -26.21 -17.66
CA THR A 339 -15.00 -27.27 -17.84
C THR A 339 -15.73 -27.19 -19.16
#